data_78eb1b700695cf58dbd3ac40b4387e36
#
_entry.id   78eb1b700695cf58dbd3ac40b4387e36
#
_cell.length_a   1.000
_cell.length_b   1.000
_cell.length_c   1.000
_cell.angle_alpha   90.00
_cell.angle_beta   90.00
_cell.angle_gamma   90.00
#
_symmetry.space_group_name_H-M   'P 1'
#
loop_
_entity.id
_entity.type
_entity.pdbx_description
1 polymer ?
#
loop_
_entity_poly.entity_id
_entity_poly.type
_entity_poly.pdbx_seq_one_letter_code
_entity_poly.pdbx_strand_id
1 'polypeptide(L)'
;VYRWSAFFVVVVSSFGIGAEEVDNGSVGNYEATWESLDRHQTPEWFKDAKFGIFMYAPHPSEAYWKEYQVAQGTPEKEYPTESFGYRSVEKLSWDPDRIARMLNEIGARYIVWSADSSSHFLLHPSKYADIPGSPFTYLTGPGENQVDYTGEMAKAARARGLTFGIYRNYLHPEHDPYFLETMFEMIDRYQPSTLWLDENKFSFPTEVLKGRELLAYYYNHSKDPDNVACEDALGDYKRPTIGKSLVHGDWYRRESGHSPPADAISDGAYARYERFRPHEVFRRSPIRASDNSIENFIHWLAHTASHGGNLEIAMDSTSDDVFAWYREQLLPMGSWLEQNGEAIYNTRPWNAGIPSMETASGIPVRFTTSGDALFVILLKRPSNELLLPKMRAADGTSIRLLGFDDNLKWENSEKGLVIRNPSTPLPGEHAFVYKIAPSL
;
A
#
# COMPACT_ATOMS: atom_id res chain seq x y z
N VAL A 1 -16.42 65.06 -60.67
CA VAL A 1 -16.33 64.69 -59.27
C VAL A 1 -17.20 63.46 -59.04
N TYR A 2 -16.66 62.26 -59.20
CA TYR A 2 -17.33 61.05 -58.81
C TYR A 2 -16.33 60.15 -58.04
N ARG A 3 -16.62 59.86 -56.78
CA ARG A 3 -15.91 58.91 -55.95
C ARG A 3 -16.44 57.50 -56.21
N TRP A 4 -15.53 56.57 -56.53
CA TRP A 4 -15.81 55.17 -56.53
C TRP A 4 -15.26 54.57 -55.21
N SER A 5 -16.17 53.98 -54.41
CA SER A 5 -15.81 53.23 -53.26
C SER A 5 -15.72 51.77 -53.65
N ALA A 6 -14.54 51.18 -53.52
CA ALA A 6 -14.31 49.74 -53.73
C ALA A 6 -14.64 49.01 -52.40
N PHE A 7 -15.58 48.10 -52.49
CA PHE A 7 -15.88 47.14 -51.39
C PHE A 7 -14.87 45.98 -51.55
N PHE A 8 -14.02 45.82 -50.51
CA PHE A 8 -13.26 44.59 -50.31
C PHE A 8 -14.10 43.63 -49.46
N VAL A 9 -14.47 42.50 -50.08
CA VAL A 9 -15.03 41.32 -49.34
C VAL A 9 -13.85 40.53 -48.80
N VAL A 10 -13.68 40.57 -47.48
CA VAL A 10 -12.75 39.70 -46.80
C VAL A 10 -13.51 38.40 -46.52
N VAL A 11 -13.14 37.32 -47.22
CA VAL A 11 -13.55 35.96 -46.89
C VAL A 11 -12.70 35.51 -45.72
N VAL A 12 -13.27 35.48 -44.52
CA VAL A 12 -12.66 34.85 -43.36
C VAL A 12 -13.00 33.37 -43.43
N SER A 13 -12.01 32.57 -43.87
CA SER A 13 -12.07 31.11 -43.70
C SER A 13 -11.79 30.79 -42.22
N SER A 14 -12.85 30.42 -41.52
CA SER A 14 -12.76 29.85 -40.19
C SER A 14 -12.13 28.46 -40.27
N PHE A 15 -10.82 28.37 -39.99
CA PHE A 15 -10.24 27.12 -39.56
C PHE A 15 -10.75 26.81 -38.15
N GLY A 16 -11.65 25.83 -38.06
CA GLY A 16 -12.04 25.23 -36.80
C GLY A 16 -10.85 24.50 -36.22
N ILE A 17 -10.17 25.12 -35.29
CA ILE A 17 -9.33 24.41 -34.33
C ILE A 17 -10.33 23.66 -33.44
N GLY A 18 -10.42 22.36 -33.64
CA GLY A 18 -11.09 21.48 -32.69
C GLY A 18 -10.43 21.68 -31.32
N ALA A 19 -11.13 22.33 -30.42
CA ALA A 19 -10.83 22.21 -29.00
C ALA A 19 -11.00 20.71 -28.69
N GLU A 20 -9.89 20.00 -28.40
CA GLU A 20 -9.99 18.78 -27.65
C GLU A 20 -10.78 19.14 -26.39
N GLU A 21 -11.97 18.55 -26.26
CA GLU A 21 -12.67 18.50 -24.98
C GLU A 21 -11.69 17.83 -24.02
N VAL A 22 -11.08 18.63 -23.14
CA VAL A 22 -10.47 18.13 -21.92
C VAL A 22 -11.62 17.45 -21.20
N ASP A 23 -11.59 16.13 -21.20
CA ASP A 23 -12.46 15.30 -20.36
C ASP A 23 -12.32 15.84 -18.93
N ASN A 24 -13.29 16.65 -18.51
CA ASN A 24 -13.47 17.05 -17.14
C ASN A 24 -13.93 15.78 -16.43
N GLY A 25 -12.94 14.94 -16.04
CA GLY A 25 -13.15 13.83 -15.14
C GLY A 25 -14.09 14.29 -14.03
N SER A 26 -15.03 13.48 -13.67
CA SER A 26 -16.11 13.74 -12.73
C SER A 26 -15.56 14.44 -11.49
N VAL A 27 -15.77 15.74 -11.38
CA VAL A 27 -15.41 16.51 -10.18
C VAL A 27 -16.27 15.92 -9.06
N GLY A 28 -15.66 15.19 -8.14
CA GLY A 28 -16.36 14.62 -7.00
C GLY A 28 -16.99 15.75 -6.20
N ASN A 29 -18.29 15.67 -5.92
CA ASN A 29 -19.00 16.65 -5.08
C ASN A 29 -18.93 16.23 -3.62
N TYR A 30 -17.72 16.17 -3.05
CA TYR A 30 -17.53 15.91 -1.63
C TYR A 30 -17.47 17.20 -0.83
N GLU A 31 -18.34 17.30 0.16
CA GLU A 31 -18.33 18.38 1.15
C GLU A 31 -17.47 17.95 2.35
N ALA A 32 -16.91 18.93 3.08
CA ALA A 32 -16.13 18.70 4.29
C ALA A 32 -17.01 18.28 5.48
N THR A 33 -17.90 17.32 5.26
CA THR A 33 -18.81 16.74 6.26
C THR A 33 -18.68 15.22 6.25
N TRP A 34 -18.82 14.57 7.41
CA TRP A 34 -18.76 13.11 7.46
C TRP A 34 -19.88 12.45 6.63
N GLU A 35 -21.06 13.05 6.58
CA GLU A 35 -22.16 12.54 5.77
C GLU A 35 -21.78 12.47 4.27
N SER A 36 -21.08 13.47 3.78
CA SER A 36 -20.60 13.48 2.39
C SER A 36 -19.43 12.53 2.18
N LEU A 37 -18.43 12.57 3.08
CA LEU A 37 -17.19 11.79 2.96
C LEU A 37 -17.43 10.29 3.12
N ASP A 38 -18.36 9.87 3.99
CA ASP A 38 -18.71 8.46 4.22
C ASP A 38 -19.40 7.78 3.01
N ARG A 39 -19.71 8.52 1.95
CA ARG A 39 -20.18 7.96 0.67
C ARG A 39 -19.06 7.37 -0.16
N HIS A 40 -17.83 7.82 0.05
CA HIS A 40 -16.65 7.29 -0.63
C HIS A 40 -16.48 5.79 -0.30
N GLN A 41 -16.10 5.01 -1.30
CA GLN A 41 -15.92 3.57 -1.15
C GLN A 41 -14.45 3.21 -1.43
N THR A 42 -13.94 2.26 -0.67
CA THR A 42 -12.59 1.72 -0.92
C THR A 42 -12.50 1.21 -2.37
N PRO A 43 -11.58 1.73 -3.18
CA PRO A 43 -11.50 1.38 -4.59
C PRO A 43 -11.08 -0.08 -4.82
N GLU A 44 -11.51 -0.65 -5.95
CA GLU A 44 -11.23 -2.05 -6.26
C GLU A 44 -9.74 -2.33 -6.41
N TRP A 45 -8.97 -1.38 -7.01
CA TRP A 45 -7.53 -1.57 -7.15
C TRP A 45 -6.84 -1.83 -5.80
N PHE A 46 -7.29 -1.16 -4.72
CA PHE A 46 -6.71 -1.35 -3.38
C PHE A 46 -7.07 -2.73 -2.82
N LYS A 47 -8.31 -3.17 -3.03
CA LYS A 47 -8.79 -4.51 -2.65
C LYS A 47 -8.09 -5.62 -3.43
N ASP A 48 -7.64 -5.33 -4.64
CA ASP A 48 -7.00 -6.26 -5.58
C ASP A 48 -5.49 -6.35 -5.41
N ALA A 49 -4.86 -5.27 -4.94
CA ALA A 49 -3.41 -5.13 -4.90
C ALA A 49 -2.69 -6.12 -3.97
N LYS A 50 -3.23 -6.37 -2.79
CA LYS A 50 -2.77 -7.32 -1.76
C LYS A 50 -1.34 -7.14 -1.23
N PHE A 51 -0.40 -6.64 -2.04
CA PHE A 51 0.99 -6.46 -1.67
C PHE A 51 1.54 -5.11 -2.11
N GLY A 52 2.05 -4.34 -1.16
CA GLY A 52 2.68 -3.05 -1.36
C GLY A 52 3.97 -2.88 -0.57
N ILE A 53 4.66 -1.78 -0.87
CA ILE A 53 5.87 -1.36 -0.18
C ILE A 53 5.63 0.01 0.45
N PHE A 54 5.97 0.13 1.72
CA PHE A 54 6.14 1.41 2.39
C PHE A 54 7.61 1.79 2.37
N MET A 55 7.96 2.95 1.86
CA MET A 55 9.35 3.39 1.79
C MET A 55 9.59 4.63 2.66
N TYR A 56 10.47 4.49 3.65
CA TYR A 56 10.86 5.58 4.53
C TYR A 56 11.69 6.64 3.79
N ALA A 57 11.51 7.90 4.20
CA ALA A 57 12.35 9.00 3.78
C ALA A 57 13.81 8.82 4.26
N PRO A 58 14.79 9.27 3.49
CA PRO A 58 16.16 9.43 3.98
C PRO A 58 16.21 10.53 5.05
N HIS A 59 17.28 10.51 5.84
CA HIS A 59 17.61 11.63 6.72
C HIS A 59 18.42 12.69 5.97
N PRO A 60 18.35 13.97 6.39
CA PRO A 60 19.27 14.99 5.91
C PRO A 60 20.71 14.61 6.27
N SER A 61 21.70 15.31 5.71
CA SER A 61 23.10 15.13 6.10
C SER A 61 23.29 15.43 7.60
N GLU A 62 24.28 14.78 8.24
CA GLU A 62 24.57 15.04 9.65
C GLU A 62 24.94 16.50 9.92
N ALA A 63 25.68 17.12 8.99
CA ALA A 63 26.05 18.52 9.07
C ALA A 63 24.81 19.43 9.07
N TYR A 64 23.89 19.20 8.10
CA TYR A 64 22.68 19.98 7.99
C TYR A 64 21.70 19.75 9.15
N TRP A 65 21.64 18.50 9.65
CA TRP A 65 20.85 18.20 10.85
C TRP A 65 21.30 19.01 12.07
N LYS A 66 22.61 19.14 12.29
CA LYS A 66 23.17 19.94 13.39
C LYS A 66 22.87 21.42 13.22
N GLU A 67 23.05 21.97 12.03
CA GLU A 67 22.70 23.35 11.72
C GLU A 67 21.22 23.65 11.96
N TYR A 68 20.34 22.74 11.51
CA TYR A 68 18.91 22.84 11.72
C TYR A 68 18.54 22.86 13.20
N GLN A 69 19.10 21.95 14.01
CA GLN A 69 18.85 21.92 15.46
C GLN A 69 19.28 23.19 16.15
N VAL A 70 20.43 23.72 15.81
CA VAL A 70 20.91 24.99 16.33
C VAL A 70 19.97 26.13 15.95
N ALA A 71 19.53 26.17 14.71
CA ALA A 71 18.58 27.19 14.22
C ALA A 71 17.21 27.13 14.93
N GLN A 72 16.76 25.93 15.30
CA GLN A 72 15.52 25.71 16.04
C GLN A 72 15.66 25.94 17.56
N GLY A 73 16.86 26.20 18.07
CA GLY A 73 17.11 26.35 19.51
C GLY A 73 16.82 25.07 20.31
N THR A 74 16.83 23.92 19.67
CA THR A 74 16.57 22.62 20.30
C THR A 74 17.86 22.07 20.94
N PRO A 75 17.76 21.31 22.06
CA PRO A 75 18.92 20.60 22.59
C PRO A 75 19.53 19.70 21.53
N GLU A 76 20.85 19.64 21.48
CA GLU A 76 21.59 18.75 20.56
C GLU A 76 21.10 17.30 20.75
N LYS A 77 20.28 16.82 19.78
CA LYS A 77 19.91 15.42 19.71
C LYS A 77 20.97 14.70 18.90
N GLU A 78 21.35 13.51 19.34
CA GLU A 78 22.21 12.65 18.53
C GLU A 78 21.59 12.50 17.12
N TYR A 79 22.46 12.60 16.12
CA TYR A 79 22.08 12.28 14.76
C TYR A 79 21.56 10.84 14.73
N PRO A 80 20.40 10.57 14.10
CA PRO A 80 19.86 9.22 14.04
C PRO A 80 20.92 8.28 13.45
N THR A 81 21.44 7.39 14.27
CA THR A 81 22.49 6.46 13.84
C THR A 81 21.92 5.48 12.82
N GLU A 82 22.75 5.02 11.90
CA GLU A 82 22.39 4.09 10.82
C GLU A 82 21.91 2.71 11.31
N SER A 83 21.76 2.52 12.62
CA SER A 83 21.42 1.25 13.27
C SER A 83 20.07 0.65 12.88
N PHE A 84 19.19 1.41 12.20
CA PHE A 84 17.86 0.97 11.80
C PHE A 84 17.58 1.09 10.29
N GLY A 85 18.62 1.13 9.46
CA GLY A 85 18.43 1.30 8.01
C GLY A 85 18.20 2.74 7.55
N TYR A 86 18.09 3.69 8.47
CA TYR A 86 18.06 5.11 8.11
C TYR A 86 19.39 5.53 7.49
N ARG A 87 19.33 6.04 6.27
CA ARG A 87 20.51 6.54 5.57
C ARG A 87 20.40 8.03 5.38
N SER A 88 21.55 8.73 5.49
CA SER A 88 21.59 10.14 5.10
C SER A 88 21.42 10.28 3.59
N VAL A 89 20.89 11.43 3.17
CA VAL A 89 20.73 11.76 1.76
C VAL A 89 22.04 11.68 0.98
N GLU A 90 23.19 11.91 1.62
CA GLU A 90 24.51 11.82 1.03
C GLU A 90 24.92 10.40 0.65
N LYS A 91 24.35 9.39 1.34
CA LYS A 91 24.60 7.97 1.09
C LYS A 91 23.53 7.34 0.22
N LEU A 92 22.53 8.12 -0.19
CA LEU A 92 21.42 7.65 -0.99
C LEU A 92 21.90 7.39 -2.43
N SER A 93 21.79 6.15 -2.87
CA SER A 93 21.94 5.80 -4.28
C SER A 93 20.63 6.04 -5.00
N TRP A 94 20.37 7.32 -5.38
CA TRP A 94 19.10 7.71 -5.96
C TRP A 94 18.96 7.25 -7.39
N ASP A 95 18.20 6.20 -7.59
CA ASP A 95 17.76 5.70 -8.89
C ASP A 95 16.32 5.18 -8.78
N PRO A 96 15.31 6.06 -8.98
CA PRO A 96 13.91 5.70 -8.79
C PRO A 96 13.44 4.62 -9.79
N ASP A 97 14.01 4.55 -11.00
CA ASP A 97 13.67 3.49 -11.95
C ASP A 97 14.20 2.12 -11.52
N ARG A 98 15.41 2.07 -10.97
CA ARG A 98 15.96 0.86 -10.35
C ARG A 98 15.12 0.39 -9.15
N ILE A 99 14.70 1.33 -8.30
CA ILE A 99 13.82 1.04 -7.18
C ILE A 99 12.50 0.45 -7.68
N ALA A 100 11.80 1.15 -8.57
CA ALA A 100 10.50 0.71 -9.10
C ALA A 100 10.59 -0.65 -9.82
N ARG A 101 11.70 -0.93 -10.50
CA ARG A 101 11.97 -2.23 -11.12
C ARG A 101 12.07 -3.34 -10.09
N MET A 102 12.83 -3.12 -9.02
CA MET A 102 12.93 -4.09 -7.94
C MET A 102 11.57 -4.37 -7.29
N LEU A 103 10.75 -3.33 -7.08
CA LEU A 103 9.42 -3.51 -6.51
C LEU A 103 8.54 -4.42 -7.38
N ASN A 104 8.63 -4.31 -8.70
CA ASN A 104 7.95 -5.23 -9.61
C ASN A 104 8.53 -6.65 -9.53
N GLU A 105 9.86 -6.79 -9.50
CA GLU A 105 10.54 -8.09 -9.41
C GLU A 105 10.11 -8.87 -8.15
N ILE A 106 9.88 -8.19 -7.04
CA ILE A 106 9.39 -8.82 -5.80
C ILE A 106 7.87 -9.00 -5.76
N GLY A 107 7.14 -8.52 -6.77
CA GLY A 107 5.70 -8.69 -6.92
C GLY A 107 4.85 -7.59 -6.29
N ALA A 108 5.40 -6.47 -5.83
CA ALA A 108 4.60 -5.37 -5.30
C ALA A 108 3.69 -4.76 -6.37
N ARG A 109 2.52 -4.28 -5.95
CA ARG A 109 1.52 -3.62 -6.80
C ARG A 109 1.41 -2.12 -6.56
N TYR A 110 1.84 -1.67 -5.40
CA TYR A 110 1.85 -0.25 -5.05
C TYR A 110 3.02 0.09 -4.13
N ILE A 111 3.34 1.37 -4.07
CA ILE A 111 4.29 1.96 -3.16
C ILE A 111 3.62 3.10 -2.40
N VAL A 112 3.84 3.16 -1.09
CA VAL A 112 3.56 4.33 -0.27
C VAL A 112 4.90 5.01 0.05
N TRP A 113 5.10 6.18 -0.52
CA TRP A 113 6.33 6.95 -0.44
C TRP A 113 6.25 7.97 0.69
N SER A 114 7.22 7.97 1.58
CA SER A 114 7.35 9.01 2.60
C SER A 114 7.82 10.32 1.95
N ALA A 115 6.91 11.28 1.83
CA ALA A 115 7.19 12.57 1.18
C ALA A 115 7.89 13.57 2.10
N ASP A 116 7.99 13.24 3.37
CA ASP A 116 8.78 13.99 4.37
C ASP A 116 9.45 13.04 5.38
N SER A 117 10.46 13.55 6.06
CA SER A 117 11.02 12.92 7.26
C SER A 117 10.34 13.45 8.52
N SER A 118 10.48 12.71 9.62
CA SER A 118 9.90 13.04 10.94
C SER A 118 10.34 14.40 11.54
N SER A 119 11.19 15.14 10.85
CA SER A 119 11.72 16.43 11.30
C SER A 119 11.45 17.56 10.31
N HIS A 120 10.34 17.49 9.56
CA HIS A 120 9.88 18.50 8.60
C HIS A 120 10.77 18.69 7.35
N PHE A 121 11.62 17.71 7.05
CA PHE A 121 12.41 17.71 5.83
C PHE A 121 11.58 17.19 4.66
N LEU A 122 11.20 18.07 3.74
CA LEU A 122 10.42 17.72 2.56
C LEU A 122 11.30 17.09 1.47
N LEU A 123 10.79 16.05 0.83
CA LEU A 123 11.41 15.37 -0.29
C LEU A 123 10.92 15.87 -1.65
N HIS A 124 10.37 17.07 -1.66
CA HIS A 124 9.87 17.74 -2.86
C HIS A 124 9.99 19.27 -2.70
N PRO A 125 10.21 20.01 -3.78
CA PRO A 125 10.19 21.46 -3.74
C PRO A 125 8.80 21.97 -3.34
N SER A 126 8.72 22.82 -2.33
CA SER A 126 7.49 23.42 -1.85
C SER A 126 7.66 24.92 -1.64
N LYS A 127 6.64 25.70 -1.99
CA LYS A 127 6.62 27.15 -1.72
C LYS A 127 6.47 27.47 -0.22
N TYR A 128 6.19 26.46 0.59
CA TYR A 128 6.07 26.60 2.05
C TYR A 128 7.35 26.15 2.78
N ALA A 129 8.36 25.69 2.08
CA ALA A 129 9.66 25.39 2.66
C ALA A 129 10.53 26.66 2.71
N ASP A 130 11.37 26.73 3.76
CA ASP A 130 12.39 27.77 3.94
C ASP A 130 11.86 29.23 3.92
N ILE A 131 10.59 29.43 4.30
CA ILE A 131 9.98 30.77 4.43
C ILE A 131 9.82 31.15 5.91
N PRO A 132 9.78 32.45 6.25
CA PRO A 132 9.59 32.89 7.63
C PRO A 132 8.32 32.32 8.27
N GLY A 133 8.48 31.70 9.43
CA GLY A 133 7.38 31.10 10.19
C GLY A 133 6.96 29.71 9.73
N SER A 134 7.56 29.16 8.68
CA SER A 134 7.37 27.75 8.29
C SER A 134 8.29 26.83 9.10
N PRO A 135 7.79 25.68 9.57
CA PRO A 135 8.63 24.64 10.13
C PRO A 135 9.33 23.81 9.06
N PHE A 136 8.90 23.92 7.79
CA PHE A 136 9.39 23.08 6.71
C PHE A 136 10.69 23.60 6.13
N THR A 137 11.58 22.66 5.87
CA THR A 137 12.80 22.86 5.13
C THR A 137 12.97 21.74 4.11
N TYR A 138 13.76 22.02 3.07
CA TYR A 138 14.06 21.00 2.08
C TYR A 138 15.14 20.03 2.60
N LEU A 139 15.08 18.76 2.19
CA LEU A 139 15.94 17.68 2.70
C LEU A 139 17.44 17.99 2.61
N THR A 140 17.86 18.66 1.56
CA THR A 140 19.26 19.04 1.32
C THR A 140 19.58 20.48 1.72
N GLY A 141 18.65 21.15 2.42
CA GLY A 141 18.75 22.56 2.78
C GLY A 141 18.25 23.49 1.67
N PRO A 142 18.15 24.79 1.94
CA PRO A 142 17.72 25.78 0.98
C PRO A 142 18.72 25.90 -0.18
N GLY A 143 18.22 26.02 -1.42
CA GLY A 143 19.06 26.17 -2.59
C GLY A 143 18.37 25.94 -3.93
N GLU A 144 19.05 26.25 -5.02
CA GLU A 144 18.50 26.15 -6.37
C GLU A 144 18.51 24.72 -6.95
N ASN A 145 19.30 23.81 -6.40
CA ASN A 145 19.49 22.44 -6.91
C ASN A 145 18.64 21.42 -6.15
N GLN A 146 17.39 21.74 -5.89
CA GLN A 146 16.46 20.84 -5.21
C GLN A 146 16.02 19.72 -6.15
N VAL A 147 16.24 18.47 -5.75
CA VAL A 147 15.74 17.28 -6.47
C VAL A 147 14.32 16.99 -6.01
N ASP A 148 13.39 16.85 -6.92
CA ASP A 148 12.02 16.40 -6.61
C ASP A 148 11.98 14.87 -6.46
N TYR A 149 12.50 14.36 -5.33
CA TYR A 149 12.51 12.93 -5.04
C TYR A 149 11.12 12.30 -5.10
N THR A 150 10.12 13.01 -4.61
CA THR A 150 8.72 12.55 -4.62
C THR A 150 8.17 12.46 -6.04
N GLY A 151 8.38 13.48 -6.86
CA GLY A 151 7.92 13.50 -8.26
C GLY A 151 8.65 12.48 -9.13
N GLU A 152 9.98 12.33 -8.95
CA GLU A 152 10.74 11.32 -9.67
C GLU A 152 10.31 9.89 -9.30
N MET A 153 10.07 9.61 -8.01
CA MET A 153 9.57 8.31 -7.58
C MET A 153 8.16 8.04 -8.09
N ALA A 154 7.27 9.02 -8.04
CA ALA A 154 5.92 8.91 -8.58
C ALA A 154 5.92 8.57 -10.09
N LYS A 155 6.79 9.24 -10.84
CA LYS A 155 6.97 9.00 -12.29
C LYS A 155 7.49 7.59 -12.55
N ALA A 156 8.54 7.17 -11.84
CA ALA A 156 9.15 5.85 -12.02
C ALA A 156 8.19 4.72 -11.63
N ALA A 157 7.48 4.85 -10.51
CA ALA A 157 6.49 3.88 -10.06
C ALA A 157 5.40 3.67 -11.11
N ARG A 158 4.79 4.77 -11.59
CA ARG A 158 3.73 4.72 -12.61
C ARG A 158 4.21 4.17 -13.95
N ALA A 159 5.44 4.52 -14.37
CA ALA A 159 6.02 3.97 -15.59
C ALA A 159 6.21 2.45 -15.55
N ARG A 160 6.23 1.87 -14.34
CA ARG A 160 6.32 0.44 -14.09
C ARG A 160 4.98 -0.21 -13.73
N GLY A 161 3.86 0.52 -13.80
CA GLY A 161 2.53 0.02 -13.47
C GLY A 161 2.27 -0.11 -11.96
N LEU A 162 3.14 0.45 -11.11
CA LEU A 162 2.90 0.52 -9.68
C LEU A 162 1.96 1.68 -9.34
N THR A 163 0.99 1.44 -8.49
CA THR A 163 0.19 2.51 -7.92
C THR A 163 1.03 3.30 -6.92
N PHE A 164 0.94 4.64 -6.97
CA PHE A 164 1.75 5.53 -6.14
C PHE A 164 0.91 6.19 -5.05
N GLY A 165 1.32 6.02 -3.81
CA GLY A 165 0.77 6.66 -2.63
C GLY A 165 1.78 7.54 -1.92
N ILE A 166 1.28 8.44 -1.09
CA ILE A 166 2.07 9.35 -0.26
C ILE A 166 1.77 9.07 1.21
N TYR A 167 2.84 8.94 1.98
CA TYR A 167 2.84 9.02 3.43
C TYR A 167 3.39 10.38 3.85
N ARG A 168 2.79 10.95 4.89
CA ARG A 168 3.29 12.13 5.54
C ARG A 168 3.23 12.01 7.05
N ASN A 169 4.33 12.43 7.71
CA ASN A 169 4.30 12.67 9.14
C ASN A 169 3.37 13.84 9.45
N TYR A 170 2.47 13.61 10.39
CA TYR A 170 1.58 14.65 10.88
C TYR A 170 2.09 15.19 12.22
N LEU A 171 2.16 16.49 12.33
CA LEU A 171 2.52 17.18 13.55
C LEU A 171 1.36 18.05 14.05
N HIS A 172 1.46 18.47 15.32
CA HIS A 172 0.46 19.36 15.88
C HIS A 172 0.34 20.64 15.03
N PRO A 173 -0.87 21.14 14.77
CA PRO A 173 -1.07 22.35 13.96
C PRO A 173 -0.29 23.59 14.45
N GLU A 174 0.01 23.67 15.74
CA GLU A 174 0.89 24.74 16.28
C GLU A 174 2.34 24.61 15.79
N HIS A 175 2.76 23.38 15.42
CA HIS A 175 4.08 23.10 14.89
C HIS A 175 4.09 22.88 13.38
N ASP A 176 2.92 22.75 12.77
CA ASP A 176 2.74 22.55 11.33
C ASP A 176 1.61 23.47 10.78
N PRO A 177 1.79 24.79 10.81
CA PRO A 177 0.73 25.73 10.42
C PRO A 177 0.39 25.69 8.93
N TYR A 178 1.23 25.07 8.10
CA TYR A 178 1.04 24.92 6.65
C TYR A 178 0.72 23.48 6.24
N PHE A 179 0.27 22.65 7.16
CA PHE A 179 -0.01 21.24 6.87
C PHE A 179 -0.97 21.04 5.70
N LEU A 180 -2.12 21.71 5.73
CA LEU A 180 -3.11 21.59 4.67
C LEU A 180 -2.58 22.09 3.33
N GLU A 181 -1.94 23.23 3.33
CA GLU A 181 -1.42 23.85 2.12
C GLU A 181 -0.35 22.99 1.45
N THR A 182 0.53 22.38 2.23
CA THR A 182 1.54 21.45 1.71
C THR A 182 0.90 20.13 1.25
N MET A 183 -0.15 19.65 1.92
CA MET A 183 -0.92 18.49 1.46
C MET A 183 -1.64 18.77 0.15
N PHE A 184 -2.29 19.92 0.02
CA PHE A 184 -2.94 20.34 -1.23
C PHE A 184 -1.94 20.44 -2.37
N GLU A 185 -0.77 21.04 -2.11
CA GLU A 185 0.32 21.09 -3.10
C GLU A 185 0.76 19.69 -3.57
N MET A 186 0.89 18.73 -2.65
CA MET A 186 1.26 17.34 -2.99
C MET A 186 0.14 16.62 -3.75
N ILE A 187 -1.11 16.80 -3.36
CA ILE A 187 -2.27 16.22 -4.05
C ILE A 187 -2.32 16.72 -5.48
N ASP A 188 -2.28 18.04 -5.69
CA ASP A 188 -2.35 18.65 -7.02
C ASP A 188 -1.18 18.26 -7.91
N ARG A 189 0.04 18.23 -7.36
CA ARG A 189 1.26 17.99 -8.12
C ARG A 189 1.48 16.52 -8.44
N TYR A 190 1.25 15.64 -7.48
CA TYR A 190 1.63 14.23 -7.60
C TYR A 190 0.45 13.28 -7.81
N GLN A 191 -0.78 13.72 -7.56
CA GLN A 191 -1.98 12.90 -7.75
C GLN A 191 -1.83 11.50 -7.13
N PRO A 192 -1.56 11.39 -5.82
CA PRO A 192 -1.39 10.09 -5.18
C PRO A 192 -2.69 9.28 -5.19
N SER A 193 -2.59 7.98 -5.42
CA SER A 193 -3.75 7.09 -5.37
C SER A 193 -4.07 6.63 -3.95
N THR A 194 -3.16 6.82 -3.00
CA THR A 194 -3.45 6.65 -1.57
C THR A 194 -2.71 7.66 -0.72
N LEU A 195 -3.38 8.11 0.34
CA LEU A 195 -2.80 8.96 1.38
C LEU A 195 -2.70 8.17 2.68
N TRP A 196 -1.55 8.28 3.32
CA TRP A 196 -1.29 7.79 4.65
C TRP A 196 -0.71 8.90 5.52
N LEU A 197 -1.36 9.20 6.63
CA LEU A 197 -0.91 10.20 7.60
C LEU A 197 -0.48 9.52 8.90
N ASP A 198 0.66 9.95 9.46
CA ASP A 198 1.17 9.35 10.69
C ASP A 198 0.39 9.76 11.93
N GLU A 199 0.57 8.98 12.99
CA GLU A 199 -0.34 8.84 14.14
C GLU A 199 -0.17 9.83 15.30
N ASN A 200 0.46 10.94 15.19
CA ASN A 200 0.34 11.94 16.27
C ASN A 200 -1.11 12.45 16.48
N LYS A 201 -2.01 11.91 15.72
CA LYS A 201 -3.47 12.06 15.70
C LYS A 201 -4.19 11.71 17.00
N PHE A 202 -3.67 10.78 17.80
CA PHE A 202 -4.35 10.34 19.03
C PHE A 202 -4.56 11.43 20.07
N SER A 203 -3.89 12.55 19.89
CA SER A 203 -3.91 13.65 20.84
C SER A 203 -4.85 14.79 20.47
N PHE A 204 -5.40 14.82 19.21
CA PHE A 204 -6.08 16.02 18.72
C PHE A 204 -7.47 15.73 18.13
N PRO A 205 -8.46 16.63 18.36
CA PRO A 205 -9.74 16.56 17.68
C PRO A 205 -9.61 16.77 16.16
N THR A 206 -10.51 16.16 15.40
CA THR A 206 -10.56 16.27 13.92
C THR A 206 -10.67 17.71 13.44
N GLU A 207 -11.36 18.55 14.20
CA GLU A 207 -11.52 19.99 13.90
C GLU A 207 -10.16 20.71 13.89
N VAL A 208 -9.25 20.31 14.78
CA VAL A 208 -7.88 20.87 14.85
C VAL A 208 -7.05 20.38 13.67
N LEU A 209 -7.23 19.13 13.29
CA LEU A 209 -6.51 18.49 12.18
C LEU A 209 -7.04 18.90 10.81
N LYS A 210 -8.22 19.51 10.74
CA LYS A 210 -8.92 19.84 9.49
C LYS A 210 -9.01 18.62 8.54
N GLY A 211 -9.19 17.43 9.11
CA GLY A 211 -9.19 16.19 8.36
C GLY A 211 -10.31 16.10 7.32
N ARG A 212 -11.47 16.67 7.62
CA ARG A 212 -12.60 16.72 6.68
C ARG A 212 -12.29 17.60 5.46
N GLU A 213 -11.67 18.74 5.69
CA GLU A 213 -11.25 19.67 4.64
C GLU A 213 -10.19 19.00 3.74
N LEU A 214 -9.23 18.28 4.34
CA LEU A 214 -8.23 17.55 3.58
C LEU A 214 -8.84 16.43 2.74
N LEU A 215 -9.74 15.63 3.32
CA LEU A 215 -10.41 14.55 2.59
C LEU A 215 -11.29 15.06 1.45
N ALA A 216 -12.09 16.11 1.71
CA ALA A 216 -12.90 16.73 0.68
C ALA A 216 -12.03 17.29 -0.46
N TYR A 217 -10.92 17.92 -0.11
CA TYR A 217 -9.96 18.40 -1.11
C TYR A 217 -9.38 17.23 -1.92
N TYR A 218 -8.91 16.20 -1.25
CA TYR A 218 -8.30 15.03 -1.88
C TYR A 218 -9.23 14.37 -2.88
N TYR A 219 -10.46 14.06 -2.47
CA TYR A 219 -11.44 13.45 -3.36
C TYR A 219 -11.82 14.36 -4.54
N ASN A 220 -12.04 15.66 -4.28
CA ASN A 220 -12.46 16.59 -5.33
C ASN A 220 -11.33 16.96 -6.32
N HIS A 221 -10.06 16.89 -5.91
CA HIS A 221 -8.90 17.29 -6.72
C HIS A 221 -8.15 16.09 -7.32
N SER A 222 -8.53 14.87 -6.98
CA SER A 222 -8.00 13.68 -7.61
C SER A 222 -8.58 13.54 -9.02
N LYS A 223 -7.76 13.08 -9.98
CA LYS A 223 -8.20 12.86 -11.36
C LYS A 223 -9.34 11.85 -11.48
N ASP A 224 -9.38 10.90 -10.55
CA ASP A 224 -10.41 9.88 -10.43
C ASP A 224 -10.80 9.78 -8.96
N PRO A 225 -11.83 10.56 -8.52
CA PRO A 225 -12.24 10.62 -7.12
C PRO A 225 -12.63 9.28 -6.51
N ASP A 226 -13.25 8.41 -7.31
CA ASP A 226 -13.72 7.10 -6.83
C ASP A 226 -12.61 6.05 -6.80
N ASN A 227 -11.42 6.41 -7.30
CA ASN A 227 -10.30 5.48 -7.44
C ASN A 227 -9.08 5.86 -6.58
N VAL A 228 -9.28 6.65 -5.55
CA VAL A 228 -8.28 6.98 -4.54
C VAL A 228 -8.64 6.35 -3.19
N ALA A 229 -7.64 6.12 -2.36
CA ALA A 229 -7.82 5.53 -1.03
C ALA A 229 -7.19 6.40 0.04
N CYS A 230 -7.75 6.43 1.24
CA CYS A 230 -7.18 7.14 2.36
C CYS A 230 -7.14 6.26 3.60
N GLU A 231 -6.06 6.35 4.38
CA GLU A 231 -6.00 5.73 5.70
C GLU A 231 -7.03 6.35 6.65
N ASP A 232 -7.50 5.57 7.60
CA ASP A 232 -8.48 5.96 8.60
C ASP A 232 -8.00 7.00 9.62
N ALA A 233 -6.78 7.47 9.48
CA ALA A 233 -6.11 8.39 10.40
C ALA A 233 -6.83 9.73 10.63
N LEU A 234 -7.59 10.17 9.65
CA LEU A 234 -8.28 11.47 9.67
C LEU A 234 -9.63 11.44 10.38
N GLY A 235 -10.06 10.30 10.85
CA GLY A 235 -11.34 10.15 11.53
C GLY A 235 -11.34 10.66 12.97
N ASP A 236 -12.54 10.85 13.50
CA ASP A 236 -12.76 11.27 14.88
C ASP A 236 -12.78 10.08 15.84
N TYR A 237 -11.68 9.87 16.55
CA TYR A 237 -11.57 8.80 17.57
C TYR A 237 -12.62 8.87 18.68
N LYS A 238 -13.26 10.00 18.87
CA LYS A 238 -14.29 10.21 19.89
C LYS A 238 -15.70 9.97 19.39
N ARG A 239 -15.87 9.62 18.11
CA ARG A 239 -17.20 9.26 17.61
C ARG A 239 -17.65 7.93 18.20
N PRO A 240 -18.62 7.89 19.10
CA PRO A 240 -19.18 6.64 19.58
C PRO A 240 -20.04 6.06 18.46
N THR A 241 -19.50 5.17 17.65
CA THR A 241 -20.27 4.44 16.66
C THR A 241 -20.54 3.05 17.16
N ILE A 242 -21.74 2.84 17.63
CA ILE A 242 -22.25 1.50 17.91
C ILE A 242 -22.38 0.79 16.56
N GLY A 243 -21.49 -0.16 16.30
CA GLY A 243 -21.57 -1.08 15.16
C GLY A 243 -21.00 -0.61 13.82
N LYS A 244 -20.37 0.58 13.74
CA LYS A 244 -19.63 1.04 12.56
C LYS A 244 -18.20 1.42 12.94
N SER A 245 -17.30 1.46 11.98
CA SER A 245 -15.95 1.95 12.19
C SER A 245 -15.97 3.31 12.90
N LEU A 246 -15.16 3.46 13.92
CA LEU A 246 -15.04 4.70 14.71
C LEU A 246 -14.42 5.84 13.92
N VAL A 247 -13.98 5.59 12.69
CA VAL A 247 -13.09 6.44 11.92
C VAL A 247 -13.49 6.39 10.46
N HIS A 248 -13.41 7.50 9.76
CA HIS A 248 -13.53 7.53 8.32
C HIS A 248 -12.21 7.11 7.70
N GLY A 249 -12.26 6.24 6.70
CA GLY A 249 -11.11 5.81 5.92
C GLY A 249 -11.41 4.57 5.10
N ASP A 250 -10.67 4.42 4.02
CA ASP A 250 -10.81 3.30 3.09
C ASP A 250 -10.09 2.06 3.58
N TRP A 251 -9.07 2.24 4.41
CA TRP A 251 -8.27 1.15 4.96
C TRP A 251 -7.70 1.48 6.35
N TYR A 252 -7.29 0.44 7.05
CA TYR A 252 -6.81 0.49 8.44
C TYR A 252 -5.40 -0.05 8.52
N ARG A 253 -4.57 0.58 9.36
CA ARG A 253 -3.21 0.15 9.61
C ARG A 253 -3.09 -0.76 10.82
N ARG A 254 -2.25 -1.80 10.68
CA ARG A 254 -1.73 -2.59 11.81
C ARG A 254 -0.21 -2.68 11.72
N GLU A 255 0.48 -2.23 12.73
CA GLU A 255 1.93 -2.25 12.79
C GLU A 255 2.52 -3.50 13.46
N SER A 256 3.78 -3.80 13.11
CA SER A 256 4.50 -5.01 13.50
C SER A 256 4.75 -5.21 15.00
N GLY A 257 4.69 -4.16 15.81
CA GLY A 257 4.85 -4.29 17.27
C GLY A 257 3.72 -5.04 17.97
N HIS A 258 2.64 -5.31 17.27
CA HIS A 258 1.44 -6.00 17.76
C HIS A 258 1.14 -7.28 16.97
N SER A 259 2.07 -7.71 16.13
CA SER A 259 1.89 -8.93 15.33
C SER A 259 2.01 -10.17 16.22
N PRO A 260 1.23 -11.21 15.95
CA PRO A 260 1.49 -12.49 16.58
C PRO A 260 2.89 -12.97 16.18
N PRO A 261 3.64 -13.60 17.07
CA PRO A 261 4.85 -14.33 16.71
C PRO A 261 4.54 -15.34 15.60
N ALA A 262 5.54 -15.69 14.78
CA ALA A 262 5.35 -16.60 13.65
C ALA A 262 4.83 -17.98 14.07
N ASP A 263 5.14 -18.41 15.29
CA ASP A 263 4.64 -19.63 15.93
C ASP A 263 3.18 -19.52 16.39
N ALA A 264 2.66 -18.32 16.58
CA ALA A 264 1.23 -18.11 16.85
C ALA A 264 0.33 -18.35 15.62
N ILE A 265 0.90 -18.65 14.47
CA ILE A 265 0.18 -19.15 13.29
C ILE A 265 -0.45 -20.53 13.57
N SER A 266 0.07 -21.29 14.53
CA SER A 266 -0.36 -22.65 14.81
C SER A 266 -1.42 -22.81 15.90
N ASP A 267 -1.52 -21.92 16.89
CA ASP A 267 -2.38 -22.21 18.06
C ASP A 267 -3.12 -20.99 18.60
N GLY A 268 -4.42 -20.89 18.32
CA GLY A 268 -5.39 -20.13 19.15
C GLY A 268 -5.09 -18.65 19.47
N ALA A 269 -3.87 -18.19 19.30
CA ALA A 269 -3.50 -16.77 19.45
C ALA A 269 -4.20 -15.90 18.41
N TYR A 270 -4.58 -16.47 17.28
CA TYR A 270 -5.46 -15.85 16.28
C TYR A 270 -6.84 -15.49 16.79
N ALA A 271 -7.33 -16.13 17.83
CA ALA A 271 -8.62 -15.77 18.42
C ALA A 271 -8.70 -14.30 18.90
N ARG A 272 -7.56 -13.67 19.20
CA ARG A 272 -7.49 -12.22 19.47
C ARG A 272 -7.44 -11.38 18.19
N TYR A 273 -7.10 -11.97 17.06
CA TYR A 273 -6.99 -11.34 15.75
C TYR A 273 -8.16 -11.69 14.81
N GLU A 274 -9.15 -12.44 15.30
CA GLU A 274 -10.40 -12.75 14.60
C GLU A 274 -11.23 -11.50 14.22
N ARG A 275 -10.79 -10.32 14.63
CA ARG A 275 -11.37 -9.03 14.23
C ARG A 275 -10.51 -8.32 13.21
N PHE A 276 -10.02 -9.05 12.21
CA PHE A 276 -9.52 -8.39 11.01
C PHE A 276 -10.66 -7.59 10.39
N ARG A 277 -10.46 -6.30 10.26
CA ARG A 277 -11.41 -5.44 9.54
C ARG A 277 -11.20 -5.65 8.04
N PRO A 278 -12.24 -5.59 7.22
CA PRO A 278 -12.07 -5.52 5.78
C PRO A 278 -11.06 -4.42 5.46
N HIS A 279 -10.15 -4.68 4.51
CA HIS A 279 -9.14 -3.71 4.05
C HIS A 279 -8.04 -3.34 5.07
N GLU A 280 -7.75 -4.18 6.04
CA GLU A 280 -6.64 -3.96 6.95
C GLU A 280 -5.29 -4.08 6.21
N VAL A 281 -4.41 -3.08 6.42
CA VAL A 281 -3.02 -3.13 5.95
C VAL A 281 -2.13 -3.60 7.08
N PHE A 282 -1.44 -4.71 6.86
CA PHE A 282 -0.45 -5.23 7.77
C PHE A 282 0.95 -4.82 7.33
N ARG A 283 1.58 -3.90 8.09
CA ARG A 283 2.92 -3.39 7.80
C ARG A 283 4.00 -4.13 8.58
N ARG A 284 5.06 -4.51 7.90
CA ARG A 284 6.20 -5.23 8.46
C ARG A 284 7.53 -4.63 8.01
N SER A 285 8.47 -4.44 8.94
CA SER A 285 9.83 -4.01 8.62
C SER A 285 10.78 -5.20 8.66
N PRO A 286 11.45 -5.55 7.55
CA PRO A 286 12.41 -6.65 7.51
C PRO A 286 13.62 -6.44 8.41
N ILE A 287 14.02 -5.21 8.65
CA ILE A 287 15.23 -4.90 9.45
C ILE A 287 14.95 -4.98 10.95
N ARG A 288 13.70 -4.72 11.37
CA ARG A 288 13.36 -4.50 12.80
C ARG A 288 12.81 -5.73 13.50
N ALA A 289 12.54 -6.82 12.81
CA ALA A 289 11.94 -8.00 13.38
C ALA A 289 12.90 -9.18 13.37
N SER A 290 12.91 -9.94 14.47
CA SER A 290 13.76 -11.13 14.62
C SER A 290 13.28 -12.36 13.84
N ASP A 291 12.07 -12.29 13.27
CA ASP A 291 11.37 -13.39 12.59
C ASP A 291 11.27 -13.18 11.06
N ASN A 292 12.19 -12.42 10.50
CA ASN A 292 12.23 -12.09 9.07
C ASN A 292 12.74 -13.27 8.25
N SER A 293 11.85 -14.11 7.81
CA SER A 293 12.11 -15.10 6.77
C SER A 293 11.16 -14.88 5.60
N ILE A 294 11.59 -15.27 4.41
CA ILE A 294 10.73 -15.24 3.23
C ILE A 294 9.47 -16.10 3.43
N GLU A 295 9.59 -17.20 4.15
CA GLU A 295 8.46 -18.04 4.54
C GLU A 295 7.41 -17.24 5.33
N ASN A 296 7.85 -16.46 6.32
CA ASN A 296 6.94 -15.62 7.10
C ASN A 296 6.30 -14.52 6.27
N PHE A 297 7.01 -13.87 5.35
CA PHE A 297 6.40 -12.87 4.46
C PHE A 297 5.32 -13.47 3.58
N ILE A 298 5.55 -14.64 3.00
CA ILE A 298 4.56 -15.37 2.20
C ILE A 298 3.36 -15.79 3.06
N HIS A 299 3.60 -16.27 4.27
CA HIS A 299 2.53 -16.64 5.20
C HIS A 299 1.68 -15.45 5.63
N TRP A 300 2.29 -14.29 5.93
CA TRP A 300 1.56 -13.06 6.24
C TRP A 300 0.76 -12.56 5.04
N LEU A 301 1.33 -12.63 3.83
CA LEU A 301 0.59 -12.26 2.63
C LEU A 301 -0.63 -13.16 2.41
N ALA A 302 -0.47 -14.47 2.52
CA ALA A 302 -1.60 -15.41 2.43
C ALA A 302 -2.64 -15.15 3.52
N HIS A 303 -2.18 -14.83 4.74
CA HIS A 303 -3.08 -14.51 5.85
C HIS A 303 -3.85 -13.21 5.59
N THR A 304 -3.19 -12.11 5.26
CA THR A 304 -3.85 -10.83 5.01
C THR A 304 -4.81 -10.91 3.82
N ALA A 305 -4.40 -11.57 2.73
CA ALA A 305 -5.26 -11.77 1.56
C ALA A 305 -6.52 -12.57 1.89
N SER A 306 -6.42 -13.64 2.70
CA SER A 306 -7.57 -14.46 3.11
C SER A 306 -8.58 -13.69 3.99
N HIS A 307 -8.18 -12.58 4.59
CA HIS A 307 -9.03 -11.70 5.37
C HIS A 307 -9.45 -10.41 4.61
N GLY A 308 -9.07 -10.28 3.33
CA GLY A 308 -9.40 -9.13 2.51
C GLY A 308 -8.49 -7.91 2.69
N GLY A 309 -7.36 -8.07 3.40
CA GLY A 309 -6.38 -7.02 3.64
C GLY A 309 -5.19 -7.06 2.69
N ASN A 310 -4.24 -6.15 2.90
CA ASN A 310 -2.99 -6.02 2.17
C ASN A 310 -1.79 -6.19 3.11
N LEU A 311 -0.71 -6.77 2.60
CA LEU A 311 0.60 -6.74 3.26
C LEU A 311 1.41 -5.56 2.72
N GLU A 312 2.02 -4.78 3.62
CA GLU A 312 3.07 -3.83 3.29
C GLU A 312 4.40 -4.20 3.95
N ILE A 313 5.44 -4.27 3.16
CA ILE A 313 6.80 -4.39 3.68
C ILE A 313 7.41 -3.00 3.74
N ALA A 314 7.85 -2.60 4.93
CA ALA A 314 8.51 -1.32 5.13
C ALA A 314 9.99 -1.43 4.76
N MET A 315 10.42 -0.58 3.83
CA MET A 315 11.81 -0.49 3.37
C MET A 315 12.37 0.89 3.68
N ASP A 316 13.63 0.94 4.02
CA ASP A 316 14.32 2.22 4.18
C ASP A 316 14.82 2.73 2.82
N SER A 317 14.95 4.04 2.68
CA SER A 317 15.59 4.65 1.51
C SER A 317 17.04 4.17 1.40
N THR A 318 17.45 3.77 0.21
CA THR A 318 18.51 2.79 0.05
C THR A 318 19.84 3.38 -0.40
N SER A 319 20.93 3.03 0.29
CA SER A 319 22.27 2.90 -0.26
C SER A 319 22.38 1.59 -1.08
N ASP A 320 23.41 1.45 -1.91
CA ASP A 320 23.56 0.29 -2.80
C ASP A 320 23.60 -1.06 -2.05
N ASP A 321 24.25 -1.10 -0.89
CA ASP A 321 24.34 -2.28 -0.05
C ASP A 321 22.99 -2.67 0.54
N VAL A 322 22.23 -1.70 1.04
CA VAL A 322 20.88 -1.92 1.59
C VAL A 322 19.91 -2.34 0.49
N PHE A 323 20.00 -1.71 -0.69
CA PHE A 323 19.21 -2.12 -1.84
C PHE A 323 19.50 -3.56 -2.26
N ALA A 324 20.76 -3.95 -2.35
CA ALA A 324 21.16 -5.31 -2.70
C ALA A 324 20.62 -6.32 -1.68
N TRP A 325 20.69 -5.97 -0.38
CA TRP A 325 20.15 -6.80 0.69
C TRP A 325 18.63 -7.00 0.58
N TYR A 326 17.84 -5.93 0.39
CA TYR A 326 16.39 -6.06 0.22
C TYR A 326 16.04 -6.91 -1.00
N ARG A 327 16.74 -6.68 -2.10
CA ARG A 327 16.52 -7.46 -3.32
C ARG A 327 16.78 -8.94 -3.08
N GLU A 328 17.88 -9.30 -2.44
CA GLU A 328 18.23 -10.69 -2.13
C GLU A 328 17.19 -11.34 -1.21
N GLN A 329 16.76 -10.63 -0.16
CA GLN A 329 15.79 -11.16 0.81
C GLN A 329 14.38 -11.31 0.23
N LEU A 330 13.95 -10.42 -0.66
CA LEU A 330 12.56 -10.37 -1.13
C LEU A 330 12.35 -10.97 -2.53
N LEU A 331 13.41 -11.18 -3.32
CA LEU A 331 13.28 -11.76 -4.65
C LEU A 331 12.59 -13.15 -4.67
N PRO A 332 12.82 -14.05 -3.70
CA PRO A 332 12.09 -15.31 -3.64
C PRO A 332 10.56 -15.14 -3.46
N MET A 333 10.10 -14.02 -2.87
CA MET A 333 8.68 -13.71 -2.79
C MET A 333 8.10 -13.43 -4.18
N GLY A 334 8.83 -12.69 -5.01
CA GLY A 334 8.46 -12.47 -6.41
C GLY A 334 8.33 -13.77 -7.18
N SER A 335 9.30 -14.68 -7.05
CA SER A 335 9.27 -16.00 -7.68
C SER A 335 8.09 -16.84 -7.21
N TRP A 336 7.77 -16.80 -5.91
CA TRP A 336 6.59 -17.49 -5.39
C TRP A 336 5.29 -16.89 -5.93
N LEU A 337 5.22 -15.55 -6.05
CA LEU A 337 4.06 -14.83 -6.58
C LEU A 337 3.89 -15.01 -8.11
N GLU A 338 4.97 -15.19 -8.85
CA GLU A 338 4.89 -15.53 -10.27
C GLU A 338 4.15 -16.85 -10.48
N GLN A 339 4.37 -17.85 -9.62
CA GLN A 339 3.69 -19.15 -9.67
C GLN A 339 2.29 -19.10 -9.05
N ASN A 340 2.11 -18.41 -7.93
CA ASN A 340 0.94 -18.53 -7.07
C ASN A 340 0.09 -17.25 -6.99
N GLY A 341 0.44 -16.20 -7.71
CA GLY A 341 -0.18 -14.87 -7.59
C GLY A 341 -1.67 -14.83 -7.91
N GLU A 342 -2.19 -15.78 -8.71
CA GLU A 342 -3.64 -15.87 -8.96
C GLU A 342 -4.45 -16.21 -7.69
N ALA A 343 -3.82 -16.77 -6.67
CA ALA A 343 -4.42 -17.02 -5.36
C ALA A 343 -4.33 -15.84 -4.41
N ILE A 344 -3.63 -14.79 -4.80
CA ILE A 344 -3.38 -13.60 -3.98
C ILE A 344 -4.05 -12.38 -4.59
N TYR A 345 -3.60 -11.94 -5.78
CA TYR A 345 -4.10 -10.74 -6.43
C TYR A 345 -5.53 -10.91 -6.94
N ASN A 346 -6.31 -9.83 -6.94
CA ASN A 346 -7.70 -9.82 -7.40
C ASN A 346 -8.59 -10.86 -6.69
N THR A 347 -8.24 -11.21 -5.46
CA THR A 347 -9.00 -12.18 -4.66
C THR A 347 -9.85 -11.51 -3.58
N ARG A 348 -10.80 -12.28 -3.07
CA ARG A 348 -11.64 -11.91 -1.92
C ARG A 348 -11.59 -13.02 -0.88
N PRO A 349 -11.95 -12.73 0.39
CA PRO A 349 -12.13 -13.76 1.41
C PRO A 349 -13.17 -14.80 0.97
N TRP A 350 -12.97 -16.05 1.36
CA TRP A 350 -13.97 -17.07 1.13
C TRP A 350 -15.20 -16.86 2.02
N ASN A 351 -16.39 -16.78 1.40
CA ASN A 351 -17.63 -16.39 2.07
C ASN A 351 -18.20 -17.41 3.06
N ALA A 352 -17.62 -18.59 3.18
CA ALA A 352 -18.10 -19.59 4.14
C ALA A 352 -17.83 -19.24 5.62
N GLY A 353 -17.33 -18.01 5.89
CA GLY A 353 -17.01 -17.55 7.26
C GLY A 353 -15.80 -18.25 7.88
N ILE A 354 -15.02 -18.98 7.08
CA ILE A 354 -13.85 -19.73 7.51
C ILE A 354 -12.63 -19.21 6.75
N PRO A 355 -11.99 -18.13 7.21
CA PRO A 355 -10.79 -17.59 6.55
C PRO A 355 -9.58 -18.52 6.70
N SER A 356 -9.61 -19.41 7.69
CA SER A 356 -8.53 -20.34 8.01
C SER A 356 -9.04 -21.64 8.62
N MET A 357 -8.29 -22.70 8.39
CA MET A 357 -8.48 -24.00 9.05
C MET A 357 -7.14 -24.73 9.16
N GLU A 358 -7.17 -25.93 9.71
CA GLU A 358 -6.05 -26.88 9.64
C GLU A 358 -6.45 -28.12 8.84
N THR A 359 -5.47 -28.71 8.16
CA THR A 359 -5.64 -30.06 7.58
C THR A 359 -5.74 -31.11 8.69
N ALA A 360 -6.10 -32.33 8.34
CA ALA A 360 -6.09 -33.45 9.30
C ALA A 360 -4.69 -33.72 9.90
N SER A 361 -3.63 -33.30 9.22
CA SER A 361 -2.24 -33.41 9.70
C SER A 361 -1.72 -32.17 10.41
N GLY A 362 -2.57 -31.19 10.71
CA GLY A 362 -2.21 -29.98 11.44
C GLY A 362 -1.48 -28.92 10.60
N ILE A 363 -1.62 -28.94 9.28
CA ILE A 363 -1.06 -27.90 8.41
C ILE A 363 -2.02 -26.71 8.40
N PRO A 364 -1.57 -25.49 8.75
CA PRO A 364 -2.41 -24.31 8.63
C PRO A 364 -2.78 -23.98 7.19
N VAL A 365 -4.05 -23.64 6.97
CA VAL A 365 -4.62 -23.35 5.64
C VAL A 365 -5.23 -21.96 5.64
N ARG A 366 -5.12 -21.27 4.50
CA ARG A 366 -5.80 -20.00 4.21
C ARG A 366 -6.62 -20.15 2.93
N PHE A 367 -7.68 -19.35 2.82
CA PHE A 367 -8.60 -19.43 1.70
C PHE A 367 -8.80 -18.07 1.05
N THR A 368 -8.74 -18.04 -0.28
CA THR A 368 -9.12 -16.89 -1.09
C THR A 368 -9.99 -17.35 -2.25
N THR A 369 -10.76 -16.44 -2.83
CA THR A 369 -11.60 -16.72 -3.99
C THR A 369 -11.40 -15.68 -5.08
N SER A 370 -11.50 -16.11 -6.34
CA SER A 370 -11.58 -15.22 -7.51
C SER A 370 -12.44 -15.87 -8.59
N GLY A 371 -13.48 -15.18 -9.04
CA GLY A 371 -14.48 -15.76 -9.91
C GLY A 371 -15.15 -16.99 -9.28
N ASP A 372 -15.14 -18.09 -9.99
CA ASP A 372 -15.66 -19.39 -9.54
C ASP A 372 -14.59 -20.31 -8.91
N ALA A 373 -13.39 -19.79 -8.67
CA ALA A 373 -12.31 -20.59 -8.09
C ALA A 373 -12.15 -20.30 -6.59
N LEU A 374 -11.93 -21.39 -5.84
CA LEU A 374 -11.45 -21.38 -4.47
C LEU A 374 -9.96 -21.74 -4.48
N PHE A 375 -9.14 -20.93 -3.82
CA PHE A 375 -7.74 -21.21 -3.59
C PHE A 375 -7.53 -21.68 -2.15
N VAL A 376 -6.89 -22.81 -1.99
CA VAL A 376 -6.53 -23.44 -0.71
C VAL A 376 -5.02 -23.32 -0.55
N ILE A 377 -4.59 -22.44 0.33
CA ILE A 377 -3.17 -22.08 0.53
C ILE A 377 -2.67 -22.78 1.80
N LEU A 378 -1.85 -23.80 1.64
CA LEU A 378 -1.21 -24.52 2.74
C LEU A 378 0.11 -23.85 3.10
N LEU A 379 0.27 -23.54 4.37
CA LEU A 379 1.46 -22.82 4.89
C LEU A 379 2.63 -23.77 5.23
N LYS A 380 2.51 -25.04 4.92
CA LYS A 380 3.59 -26.05 5.00
C LYS A 380 3.43 -27.08 3.90
N ARG A 381 4.50 -27.80 3.60
CA ARG A 381 4.50 -28.88 2.61
C ARG A 381 3.53 -29.99 3.02
N PRO A 382 2.55 -30.33 2.16
CA PRO A 382 1.65 -31.45 2.43
C PRO A 382 2.32 -32.80 2.18
N SER A 383 1.74 -33.84 2.75
CA SER A 383 2.06 -35.23 2.44
C SER A 383 1.45 -35.68 1.08
N ASN A 384 1.69 -36.93 0.68
CA ASN A 384 1.15 -37.51 -0.55
C ASN A 384 -0.39 -37.48 -0.60
N GLU A 385 -1.05 -37.49 0.55
CA GLU A 385 -2.49 -37.37 0.68
C GLU A 385 -2.82 -36.18 1.58
N LEU A 386 -3.62 -35.23 1.06
CA LEU A 386 -4.11 -34.07 1.75
C LEU A 386 -5.58 -34.29 2.11
N LEU A 387 -5.91 -34.29 3.39
CA LEU A 387 -7.30 -34.30 3.86
C LEU A 387 -7.68 -32.92 4.38
N LEU A 388 -8.68 -32.33 3.72
CA LEU A 388 -9.35 -31.07 4.14
C LEU A 388 -10.64 -31.46 4.88
N PRO A 389 -10.65 -31.37 6.22
CA PRO A 389 -11.78 -31.80 7.03
C PRO A 389 -13.06 -31.01 6.70
N LYS A 390 -14.21 -31.70 6.69
CA LYS A 390 -15.52 -31.10 6.45
C LYS A 390 -15.74 -30.47 5.07
N MET A 391 -14.72 -30.39 4.22
CA MET A 391 -14.87 -29.91 2.85
C MET A 391 -15.35 -31.03 1.93
N ARG A 392 -16.10 -30.68 0.90
CA ARG A 392 -16.58 -31.62 -0.13
C ARG A 392 -16.60 -30.92 -1.48
N ALA A 393 -16.18 -31.62 -2.51
CA ALA A 393 -16.23 -31.14 -3.88
C ALA A 393 -17.42 -31.76 -4.61
N ALA A 394 -18.04 -31.02 -5.53
CA ALA A 394 -19.10 -31.51 -6.41
C ALA A 394 -18.49 -32.41 -7.51
N ASP A 395 -19.32 -33.25 -8.11
CA ASP A 395 -18.91 -34.02 -9.28
C ASP A 395 -18.51 -33.08 -10.42
N GLY A 396 -17.40 -33.39 -11.06
CA GLY A 396 -16.84 -32.58 -12.14
C GLY A 396 -15.91 -31.45 -11.67
N THR A 397 -15.72 -31.23 -10.37
CA THR A 397 -14.75 -30.28 -9.85
C THR A 397 -13.32 -30.61 -10.33
N SER A 398 -12.62 -29.62 -10.83
CA SER A 398 -11.20 -29.68 -11.16
C SER A 398 -10.38 -29.19 -9.95
N ILE A 399 -9.37 -29.95 -9.57
CA ILE A 399 -8.40 -29.57 -8.52
C ILE A 399 -7.00 -29.62 -9.11
N ARG A 400 -6.28 -28.50 -9.04
CA ARG A 400 -4.88 -28.40 -9.50
C ARG A 400 -4.00 -27.83 -8.40
N LEU A 401 -2.76 -28.30 -8.34
CA LEU A 401 -1.70 -27.66 -7.58
C LEU A 401 -1.03 -26.62 -8.49
N LEU A 402 -0.94 -25.35 -8.07
CA LEU A 402 -0.29 -24.33 -8.88
C LEU A 402 1.21 -24.67 -9.08
N GLY A 403 1.70 -24.46 -10.31
CA GLY A 403 3.02 -24.91 -10.73
C GLY A 403 3.07 -26.40 -11.16
N PHE A 404 1.92 -27.08 -11.22
CA PHE A 404 1.77 -28.45 -11.75
C PHE A 404 0.68 -28.46 -12.82
N ASP A 405 0.97 -29.08 -13.97
CA ASP A 405 0.12 -28.93 -15.17
C ASP A 405 -1.15 -29.78 -15.12
N ASP A 406 -1.10 -30.93 -14.45
CA ASP A 406 -2.19 -31.88 -14.45
C ASP A 406 -3.21 -31.66 -13.34
N ASN A 407 -4.46 -32.08 -13.58
CA ASN A 407 -5.46 -32.20 -12.54
C ASN A 407 -5.10 -33.31 -11.55
N LEU A 408 -5.29 -33.01 -10.27
CA LEU A 408 -5.08 -33.95 -9.20
C LEU A 408 -6.28 -34.89 -9.05
N LYS A 409 -6.01 -36.15 -8.64
CA LYS A 409 -7.05 -37.08 -8.22
C LYS A 409 -7.57 -36.69 -6.85
N TRP A 410 -8.87 -36.73 -6.69
CA TRP A 410 -9.53 -36.44 -5.43
C TRP A 410 -10.76 -37.32 -5.22
N GLU A 411 -11.22 -37.43 -3.97
CA GLU A 411 -12.45 -38.11 -3.60
C GLU A 411 -13.06 -37.49 -2.33
N ASN A 412 -14.37 -37.55 -2.19
CA ASN A 412 -15.06 -37.20 -0.95
C ASN A 412 -15.08 -38.42 -0.03
N SER A 413 -14.52 -38.28 1.17
CA SER A 413 -14.58 -39.28 2.23
C SER A 413 -15.57 -38.86 3.34
N GLU A 414 -15.86 -39.73 4.29
CA GLU A 414 -16.65 -39.38 5.47
C GLU A 414 -16.02 -38.23 6.29
N LYS A 415 -14.68 -38.12 6.27
CA LYS A 415 -13.92 -37.14 7.03
C LYS A 415 -13.76 -35.81 6.32
N GLY A 416 -13.97 -35.76 5.00
CA GLY A 416 -13.77 -34.55 4.18
C GLY A 416 -13.26 -34.84 2.78
N LEU A 417 -12.75 -33.80 2.11
CA LEU A 417 -12.16 -33.87 0.78
C LEU A 417 -10.73 -34.39 0.86
N VAL A 418 -10.45 -35.48 0.17
CA VAL A 418 -9.12 -36.09 0.05
C VAL A 418 -8.54 -35.77 -1.33
N ILE A 419 -7.36 -35.16 -1.35
CA ILE A 419 -6.63 -34.83 -2.57
C ILE A 419 -5.33 -35.64 -2.60
N ARG A 420 -5.02 -36.26 -3.72
CA ARG A 420 -3.80 -37.05 -3.91
C ARG A 420 -2.75 -36.24 -4.64
N ASN A 421 -1.67 -35.96 -3.95
CA ASN A 421 -0.53 -35.22 -4.51
C ASN A 421 0.25 -36.11 -5.48
N PRO A 422 0.95 -35.51 -6.48
CA PRO A 422 1.83 -36.31 -7.37
C PRO A 422 2.98 -36.91 -6.57
N SER A 423 3.49 -38.04 -7.07
CA SER A 423 4.66 -38.75 -6.49
C SER A 423 5.98 -38.04 -6.79
N THR A 424 6.00 -37.10 -7.73
CA THR A 424 7.12 -36.21 -8.03
C THR A 424 7.28 -35.13 -6.94
N PRO A 425 8.45 -34.52 -6.79
CA PRO A 425 8.60 -33.36 -5.92
C PRO A 425 7.54 -32.29 -6.23
N LEU A 426 6.85 -31.79 -5.19
CA LEU A 426 5.86 -30.74 -5.35
C LEU A 426 6.55 -29.44 -5.78
N PRO A 427 5.98 -28.69 -6.72
CA PRO A 427 6.52 -27.41 -7.15
C PRO A 427 6.46 -26.37 -6.02
N GLY A 428 7.48 -25.55 -5.94
CA GLY A 428 7.53 -24.43 -5.01
C GLY A 428 8.01 -24.79 -3.60
N GLU A 429 8.16 -23.73 -2.82
CA GLU A 429 8.62 -23.71 -1.43
C GLU A 429 7.70 -22.82 -0.60
N HIS A 430 7.85 -22.82 0.72
CA HIS A 430 7.20 -21.95 1.71
C HIS A 430 5.69 -22.14 1.85
N ALA A 431 4.91 -22.11 0.75
CA ALA A 431 3.46 -22.36 0.76
C ALA A 431 3.01 -23.00 -0.55
N PHE A 432 1.97 -23.84 -0.48
CA PHE A 432 1.47 -24.67 -1.58
C PHE A 432 0.01 -24.34 -1.86
N VAL A 433 -0.33 -24.05 -3.10
CA VAL A 433 -1.66 -23.53 -3.47
C VAL A 433 -2.41 -24.51 -4.34
N TYR A 434 -3.60 -24.89 -3.90
CA TYR A 434 -4.54 -25.70 -4.67
C TYR A 434 -5.66 -24.81 -5.19
N LYS A 435 -5.91 -24.86 -6.48
CA LYS A 435 -7.04 -24.23 -7.14
C LYS A 435 -8.15 -25.26 -7.33
N ILE A 436 -9.32 -24.96 -6.80
CA ILE A 436 -10.53 -25.78 -6.88
C ILE A 436 -11.57 -25.00 -7.68
N ALA A 437 -12.03 -25.54 -8.80
CA ALA A 437 -13.01 -24.89 -9.68
C ALA A 437 -14.02 -25.92 -10.21
N PRO A 438 -15.34 -25.63 -10.12
CA PRO A 438 -15.92 -24.52 -9.38
C PRO A 438 -15.63 -24.60 -7.88
N SER A 439 -15.77 -23.46 -7.19
CA SER A 439 -15.58 -23.38 -5.74
C SER A 439 -16.59 -24.26 -4.98
N LEU A 440 -16.20 -24.66 -3.77
CA LEU A 440 -16.98 -25.59 -2.94
C LEU A 440 -18.19 -24.91 -2.30
#